data_94951371e02728ff48b9faf4d0a07358
#
_entry.id   94951371e02728ff48b9faf4d0a07358
#
_cell.length_a   1.000
_cell.length_b   1.000
_cell.length_c   1.000
_cell.angle_alpha   90.00
_cell.angle_beta   90.00
_cell.angle_gamma   90.00
#
_symmetry.space_group_name_H-M   'P 1'
#
loop_
_entity.id
_entity.type
_entity.pdbx_description
1 polymer ?
#
loop_
_entity_poly.entity_id
_entity_poly.type
_entity_poly.pdbx_seq_one_letter_code
_entity_poly.pdbx_strand_id
1 'polypeptide(L)'
;KRGAKRINNFLEKLGGELNAYTTKEETVIHATVLKEDIGKAVELLADLAFNSLYPEKELVKEKDIVLDEIASYKDSPSEQIFDDFDEYLFGDHPLAMPILGKPKSVKRISVNDIKDFTAKHYTLSNMTFSIVADISDARGESMVMKHFGGGSIVSATEHVAEGNPVQLVVLPEWKEKRILRKTYQAHCVVGVPAFDLYDARRLPLALLTNILGGPALNSKLNLVLREKHAMAYTVDATYTPYTDTGLFTIYFGTDKSNIDKCLDILDKELLAIRSKELSPSFLKSAKKQLLGQLAIATDNAESQCLSMGKSLLFYGKVEPIELVREKIGKIDSVELLEIASGLLDRDKMFTLVYS
;
A
#
# COMPACT_ATOMS: atom_id res chain seq x y z
N LYS A 1 8.58 -17.97 26.95
CA LYS A 1 9.46 -17.03 26.24
C LYS A 1 10.23 -17.80 25.17
N ARG A 2 10.03 -17.39 23.91
CA ARG A 2 10.67 -18.02 22.72
C ARG A 2 11.86 -17.16 22.29
N GLY A 3 13.03 -17.76 22.02
CA GLY A 3 14.13 -17.06 21.32
C GLY A 3 13.87 -17.07 19.80
N ALA A 4 14.55 -16.19 19.04
CA ALA A 4 14.36 -16.01 17.58
C ALA A 4 14.35 -17.33 16.80
N LYS A 5 15.35 -18.21 17.01
CA LYS A 5 15.39 -19.54 16.37
C LYS A 5 14.16 -20.40 16.68
N ARG A 6 13.56 -20.26 17.87
CA ARG A 6 12.36 -21.01 18.25
C ARG A 6 11.10 -20.42 17.63
N ILE A 7 11.07 -19.10 17.45
CA ILE A 7 9.98 -18.39 16.77
C ILE A 7 9.96 -18.84 15.31
N ASN A 8 11.07 -18.69 14.59
CA ASN A 8 11.17 -19.04 13.16
C ASN A 8 10.83 -20.51 12.92
N ASN A 9 11.42 -21.41 13.70
CA ASN A 9 11.14 -22.84 13.57
C ASN A 9 9.75 -23.28 14.05
N PHE A 10 8.94 -22.40 14.66
CA PHE A 10 7.68 -22.83 15.28
C PHE A 10 6.64 -23.26 14.27
N LEU A 11 6.51 -22.50 13.17
CA LEU A 11 5.63 -22.82 12.05
C LEU A 11 6.37 -23.52 10.90
N GLU A 12 7.62 -23.17 10.62
CA GLU A 12 8.40 -23.78 9.53
C GLU A 12 8.51 -25.30 9.63
N LYS A 13 8.64 -25.85 10.86
CA LYS A 13 8.63 -27.30 11.09
C LYS A 13 7.32 -27.99 10.72
N LEU A 14 6.25 -27.24 10.58
CA LEU A 14 4.92 -27.70 10.20
C LEU A 14 4.65 -27.44 8.71
N GLY A 15 5.65 -26.92 7.99
CA GLY A 15 5.49 -26.48 6.59
C GLY A 15 4.72 -25.15 6.48
N GLY A 16 4.58 -24.42 7.57
CA GLY A 16 3.90 -23.12 7.58
C GLY A 16 4.88 -21.97 7.41
N GLU A 17 4.36 -20.81 7.03
CA GLU A 17 5.11 -19.57 6.81
C GLU A 17 4.66 -18.50 7.80
N LEU A 18 5.60 -17.68 8.26
CA LEU A 18 5.37 -16.50 9.09
C LEU A 18 5.99 -15.29 8.40
N ASN A 19 5.21 -14.27 8.16
CA ASN A 19 5.67 -13.04 7.54
C ASN A 19 5.11 -11.81 8.27
N ALA A 20 5.75 -10.66 8.07
CA ALA A 20 5.28 -9.37 8.53
C ALA A 20 5.69 -8.27 7.56
N TYR A 21 4.87 -7.22 7.48
CA TYR A 21 5.21 -6.01 6.75
C TYR A 21 4.64 -4.78 7.44
N THR A 22 5.24 -3.64 7.17
CA THR A 22 4.79 -2.34 7.64
C THR A 22 4.55 -1.42 6.45
N THR A 23 3.42 -0.72 6.48
CA THR A 23 3.11 0.38 5.56
C THR A 23 3.20 1.73 6.28
N LYS A 24 2.79 2.81 5.65
CA LYS A 24 2.72 4.13 6.29
C LYS A 24 1.75 4.17 7.48
N GLU A 25 0.70 3.34 7.47
CA GLU A 25 -0.42 3.41 8.44
C GLU A 25 -0.69 2.12 9.20
N GLU A 26 -0.14 0.99 8.78
CA GLU A 26 -0.42 -0.31 9.40
C GLU A 26 0.83 -1.19 9.51
N THR A 27 0.85 -2.03 10.53
CA THR A 27 1.77 -3.16 10.65
C THR A 27 0.96 -4.45 10.62
N VAL A 28 1.35 -5.37 9.78
CA VAL A 28 0.68 -6.65 9.59
C VAL A 28 1.64 -7.78 9.95
N ILE A 29 1.17 -8.73 10.76
CA ILE A 29 1.85 -10.01 11.04
C ILE A 29 0.89 -11.10 10.58
N HIS A 30 1.33 -11.96 9.68
CA HIS A 30 0.48 -13.01 9.12
C HIS A 30 1.20 -14.35 9.03
N ALA A 31 0.42 -15.42 9.00
CA ALA A 31 0.93 -16.78 8.88
C ALA A 31 0.04 -17.61 7.97
N THR A 32 0.68 -18.43 7.14
CA THR A 32 0.02 -19.43 6.30
C THR A 32 0.39 -20.81 6.82
N VAL A 33 -0.62 -21.62 7.18
CA VAL A 33 -0.44 -22.94 7.79
C VAL A 33 -1.50 -23.92 7.30
N LEU A 34 -1.28 -25.21 7.54
CA LEU A 34 -2.31 -26.22 7.35
C LEU A 34 -3.46 -26.04 8.38
N LYS A 35 -4.65 -26.46 8.01
CA LYS A 35 -5.88 -26.35 8.82
C LYS A 35 -5.72 -26.87 10.26
N GLU A 36 -5.03 -27.99 10.44
CA GLU A 36 -4.77 -28.59 11.75
C GLU A 36 -3.88 -27.74 12.65
N ASP A 37 -3.06 -26.86 12.07
CA ASP A 37 -2.07 -26.06 12.78
C ASP A 37 -2.49 -24.60 13.03
N ILE A 38 -3.70 -24.20 12.63
CA ILE A 38 -4.22 -22.83 12.81
C ILE A 38 -4.10 -22.38 14.27
N GLY A 39 -4.45 -23.24 15.23
CA GLY A 39 -4.35 -22.89 16.67
C GLY A 39 -2.93 -22.55 17.11
N LYS A 40 -1.90 -23.18 16.51
CA LYS A 40 -0.48 -22.85 16.77
C LYS A 40 -0.09 -21.51 16.15
N ALA A 41 -0.61 -21.21 14.95
CA ALA A 41 -0.39 -19.92 14.30
C ALA A 41 -1.02 -18.79 15.14
N VAL A 42 -2.28 -18.92 15.56
CA VAL A 42 -2.96 -17.96 16.44
C VAL A 42 -2.19 -17.72 17.74
N GLU A 43 -1.72 -18.79 18.39
CA GLU A 43 -0.87 -18.70 19.60
C GLU A 43 0.43 -17.89 19.33
N LEU A 44 1.10 -18.17 18.21
CA LEU A 44 2.36 -17.49 17.88
C LEU A 44 2.13 -16.03 17.57
N LEU A 45 1.10 -15.68 16.79
CA LEU A 45 0.78 -14.29 16.45
C LEU A 45 0.45 -13.47 17.71
N ALA A 46 -0.30 -14.05 18.65
CA ALA A 46 -0.59 -13.40 19.93
C ALA A 46 0.70 -13.22 20.79
N ASP A 47 1.58 -14.21 20.80
CA ASP A 47 2.86 -14.12 21.53
C ASP A 47 3.77 -13.05 20.96
N LEU A 48 3.81 -12.92 19.63
CA LEU A 48 4.58 -11.87 18.94
C LEU A 48 4.00 -10.46 19.22
N ALA A 49 2.69 -10.32 19.18
CA ALA A 49 2.04 -9.03 19.38
C ALA A 49 2.17 -8.52 20.82
N PHE A 50 2.00 -9.37 21.82
CA PHE A 50 1.85 -8.94 23.21
C PHE A 50 3.00 -9.33 24.14
N ASN A 51 3.83 -10.31 23.79
CA ASN A 51 4.83 -10.86 24.69
C ASN A 51 6.28 -10.68 24.20
N SER A 52 6.50 -9.86 23.17
CA SER A 52 7.84 -9.54 22.68
C SER A 52 8.65 -8.79 23.73
N LEU A 53 9.90 -9.20 23.92
CA LEU A 53 10.77 -8.70 25.01
C LEU A 53 11.74 -7.63 24.60
N TYR A 54 12.04 -7.55 23.30
CA TYR A 54 12.99 -6.59 22.71
C TYR A 54 14.34 -6.56 23.44
N PRO A 55 15.12 -7.68 23.51
CA PRO A 55 16.39 -7.69 24.22
C PRO A 55 17.36 -6.68 23.60
N GLU A 56 18.08 -5.91 24.42
CA GLU A 56 19.02 -4.88 23.95
C GLU A 56 20.03 -5.42 22.93
N LYS A 57 20.58 -6.61 23.17
CA LYS A 57 21.53 -7.23 22.24
C LYS A 57 20.95 -7.50 20.84
N GLU A 58 19.65 -7.86 20.77
CA GLU A 58 19.00 -8.10 19.48
C GLU A 58 18.61 -6.77 18.84
N LEU A 59 18.22 -5.76 19.62
CA LEU A 59 17.96 -4.42 19.10
C LEU A 59 19.20 -3.81 18.43
N VAL A 60 20.39 -3.99 19.02
CA VAL A 60 21.64 -3.51 18.40
C VAL A 60 21.86 -4.15 17.04
N LYS A 61 21.69 -5.47 16.93
CA LYS A 61 21.82 -6.18 15.64
C LYS A 61 20.78 -5.72 14.61
N GLU A 62 19.53 -5.57 15.07
CA GLU A 62 18.43 -5.14 14.20
C GLU A 62 18.66 -3.74 13.66
N LYS A 63 19.20 -2.82 14.47
CA LYS A 63 19.59 -1.51 13.97
C LYS A 63 20.63 -1.56 12.86
N ASP A 64 21.62 -2.43 12.98
CA ASP A 64 22.63 -2.61 11.93
C ASP A 64 21.98 -3.14 10.65
N ILE A 65 21.08 -4.11 10.75
CA ILE A 65 20.32 -4.64 9.60
C ILE A 65 19.49 -3.53 8.94
N VAL A 66 18.71 -2.76 9.72
CA VAL A 66 17.89 -1.67 9.17
C VAL A 66 18.76 -0.58 8.55
N LEU A 67 19.95 -0.29 9.11
CA LEU A 67 20.89 0.67 8.49
C LEU A 67 21.43 0.17 7.15
N ASP A 68 21.69 -1.14 7.03
CA ASP A 68 22.11 -1.78 5.77
C ASP A 68 20.95 -1.77 4.76
N GLU A 69 19.71 -2.00 5.19
CA GLU A 69 18.53 -1.88 4.34
C GLU A 69 18.36 -0.44 3.82
N ILE A 70 18.48 0.58 4.68
CA ILE A 70 18.44 1.99 4.27
C ILE A 70 19.55 2.30 3.25
N ALA A 71 20.74 1.74 3.40
CA ALA A 71 21.83 1.90 2.45
C ALA A 71 21.49 1.23 1.10
N SER A 72 20.96 0.01 1.13
CA SER A 72 20.53 -0.73 -0.07
C SER A 72 19.43 0.01 -0.84
N TYR A 73 18.44 0.59 -0.14
CA TYR A 73 17.40 1.43 -0.77
C TYR A 73 17.99 2.66 -1.47
N LYS A 74 18.99 3.31 -0.86
CA LYS A 74 19.67 4.45 -1.48
C LYS A 74 20.45 4.08 -2.75
N ASP A 75 20.89 2.83 -2.83
CA ASP A 75 21.58 2.28 -4.01
C ASP A 75 20.60 1.77 -5.08
N SER A 76 19.28 1.79 -4.79
CA SER A 76 18.20 1.42 -5.72
C SER A 76 17.40 2.68 -6.13
N PRO A 77 17.78 3.37 -7.22
CA PRO A 77 17.11 4.61 -7.61
C PRO A 77 15.64 4.45 -7.96
N SER A 78 15.24 3.27 -8.44
CA SER A 78 13.86 2.93 -8.77
C SER A 78 12.96 2.82 -7.54
N GLU A 79 13.53 2.54 -6.36
CA GLU A 79 12.81 2.46 -5.08
C GLU A 79 12.92 3.80 -4.33
N GLN A 80 14.13 4.33 -4.22
CA GLN A 80 14.42 5.58 -3.51
C GLN A 80 13.61 6.77 -4.05
N ILE A 81 13.31 6.80 -5.35
CA ILE A 81 12.57 7.91 -5.96
C ILE A 81 11.16 8.07 -5.38
N PHE A 82 10.53 7.00 -4.93
CA PHE A 82 9.20 7.07 -4.30
C PHE A 82 9.29 7.66 -2.89
N ASP A 83 10.26 7.26 -2.08
CA ASP A 83 10.48 7.84 -0.76
C ASP A 83 10.82 9.33 -0.84
N ASP A 84 11.70 9.72 -1.78
CA ASP A 84 12.04 11.13 -2.01
C ASP A 84 10.84 11.91 -2.56
N PHE A 85 10.02 11.31 -3.42
CA PHE A 85 8.80 11.93 -3.92
C PHE A 85 7.81 12.20 -2.78
N ASP A 86 7.57 11.21 -1.91
CA ASP A 86 6.73 11.36 -0.72
C ASP A 86 7.27 12.46 0.20
N GLU A 87 8.58 12.47 0.49
CA GLU A 87 9.21 13.48 1.33
C GLU A 87 9.03 14.90 0.75
N TYR A 88 9.22 15.06 -0.57
CA TYR A 88 9.08 16.37 -1.21
C TYR A 88 7.62 16.81 -1.38
N LEU A 89 6.69 15.89 -1.60
CA LEU A 89 5.28 16.20 -1.80
C LEU A 89 4.58 16.49 -0.48
N PHE A 90 4.81 15.66 0.53
CA PHE A 90 4.07 15.71 1.79
C PHE A 90 4.75 16.62 2.86
N GLY A 91 6.04 16.95 2.72
CA GLY A 91 6.72 17.91 3.58
C GLY A 91 6.68 17.56 5.07
N ASP A 92 5.92 18.32 5.86
CA ASP A 92 5.78 18.08 7.31
C ASP A 92 4.70 17.07 7.68
N HIS A 93 3.96 16.56 6.71
CA HIS A 93 2.96 15.53 6.94
C HIS A 93 3.63 14.18 7.30
N PRO A 94 3.03 13.35 8.19
CA PRO A 94 3.63 12.04 8.56
C PRO A 94 3.94 11.12 7.37
N LEU A 95 3.17 11.18 6.30
CA LEU A 95 3.40 10.39 5.08
C LEU A 95 4.72 10.72 4.37
N ALA A 96 5.34 11.88 4.65
CA ALA A 96 6.65 12.23 4.14
C ALA A 96 7.79 11.38 4.72
N MET A 97 7.54 10.71 5.86
CA MET A 97 8.58 9.93 6.51
C MET A 97 8.74 8.56 5.84
N PRO A 98 10.00 8.16 5.47
CA PRO A 98 10.24 6.82 4.95
C PRO A 98 9.96 5.77 6.03
N ILE A 99 9.43 4.61 5.63
CA ILE A 99 9.05 3.51 6.54
C ILE A 99 10.28 3.00 7.31
N LEU A 100 11.42 2.88 6.65
CA LEU A 100 12.69 2.48 7.31
C LEU A 100 13.25 3.57 8.23
N GLY A 101 12.71 4.78 8.19
CA GLY A 101 13.25 5.91 8.93
C GLY A 101 14.54 6.47 8.34
N LYS A 102 15.19 7.34 9.11
CA LYS A 102 16.49 7.95 8.74
C LYS A 102 17.60 7.36 9.64
N PRO A 103 18.84 7.20 9.15
CA PRO A 103 19.93 6.59 9.96
C PRO A 103 20.10 7.22 11.33
N LYS A 104 19.90 8.54 11.43
CA LYS A 104 19.99 9.27 12.69
C LYS A 104 18.88 8.89 13.67
N SER A 105 17.65 8.67 13.20
CA SER A 105 16.53 8.25 14.05
C SER A 105 16.69 6.79 14.48
N VAL A 106 17.00 5.88 13.54
CA VAL A 106 17.20 4.46 13.83
C VAL A 106 18.26 4.23 14.93
N LYS A 107 19.40 4.92 14.84
CA LYS A 107 20.47 4.84 15.86
C LYS A 107 20.01 5.25 17.26
N ARG A 108 19.03 6.15 17.37
CA ARG A 108 18.55 6.68 18.66
C ARG A 108 17.49 5.81 19.34
N ILE A 109 16.77 5.00 18.59
CA ILE A 109 15.70 4.15 19.12
C ILE A 109 16.26 3.29 20.26
N SER A 110 15.60 3.32 21.40
CA SER A 110 15.90 2.49 22.57
C SER A 110 14.87 1.39 22.77
N VAL A 111 15.15 0.43 23.63
CA VAL A 111 14.17 -0.59 24.05
C VAL A 111 12.95 0.07 24.70
N ASN A 112 13.13 1.18 25.40
CA ASN A 112 12.01 1.89 26.03
C ASN A 112 11.11 2.54 24.99
N ASP A 113 11.68 3.16 23.94
CA ASP A 113 10.89 3.73 22.85
C ASP A 113 10.02 2.66 22.17
N ILE A 114 10.56 1.45 21.94
CA ILE A 114 9.79 0.33 21.37
C ILE A 114 8.68 -0.12 22.32
N LYS A 115 8.98 -0.24 23.62
CA LYS A 115 7.97 -0.64 24.61
C LYS A 115 6.87 0.40 24.76
N ASP A 116 7.21 1.68 24.76
CA ASP A 116 6.24 2.77 24.83
C ASP A 116 5.35 2.79 23.58
N PHE A 117 5.95 2.60 22.38
CA PHE A 117 5.22 2.48 21.14
C PHE A 117 4.25 1.28 21.16
N THR A 118 4.75 0.09 21.53
CA THR A 118 3.89 -1.11 21.54
C THR A 118 2.83 -1.04 22.63
N ALA A 119 3.13 -0.50 23.80
CA ALA A 119 2.13 -0.29 24.86
C ALA A 119 0.99 0.66 24.42
N LYS A 120 1.33 1.66 23.59
CA LYS A 120 0.36 2.62 23.08
C LYS A 120 -0.45 2.10 21.90
N HIS A 121 0.20 1.39 20.97
CA HIS A 121 -0.39 1.06 19.68
C HIS A 121 -0.81 -0.41 19.52
N TYR A 122 -0.16 -1.35 20.23
CA TYR A 122 -0.50 -2.78 20.16
C TYR A 122 -1.55 -3.14 21.22
N THR A 123 -2.70 -2.50 21.12
CA THR A 123 -3.86 -2.72 22.00
C THR A 123 -4.96 -3.44 21.23
N LEU A 124 -5.81 -4.17 21.93
CA LEU A 124 -6.94 -4.90 21.31
C LEU A 124 -7.91 -3.95 20.57
N SER A 125 -8.05 -2.72 21.05
CA SER A 125 -8.88 -1.69 20.40
C SER A 125 -8.28 -1.13 19.11
N ASN A 126 -6.98 -1.31 18.89
CA ASN A 126 -6.26 -0.77 17.74
C ASN A 126 -5.75 -1.88 16.80
N MET A 127 -6.38 -3.04 16.81
CA MET A 127 -6.00 -4.14 15.93
C MET A 127 -7.21 -4.96 15.50
N THR A 128 -7.06 -5.63 14.38
CA THR A 128 -8.02 -6.59 13.86
C THR A 128 -7.35 -7.95 13.68
N PHE A 129 -8.13 -9.00 13.74
CA PHE A 129 -7.69 -10.35 13.46
C PHE A 129 -8.58 -10.97 12.39
N SER A 130 -7.99 -11.55 11.37
CA SER A 130 -8.70 -12.25 10.30
C SER A 130 -8.19 -13.67 10.14
N ILE A 131 -9.08 -14.60 9.83
CA ILE A 131 -8.77 -15.99 9.50
C ILE A 131 -9.55 -16.38 8.26
N VAL A 132 -8.89 -16.98 7.28
CA VAL A 132 -9.51 -17.62 6.14
C VAL A 132 -9.14 -19.11 6.18
N ALA A 133 -10.11 -19.97 6.47
CA ALA A 133 -9.88 -21.41 6.57
C ALA A 133 -11.21 -22.17 6.54
N ASP A 134 -11.15 -23.46 6.23
CA ASP A 134 -12.30 -24.38 6.30
C ASP A 134 -12.54 -24.83 7.75
N ILE A 135 -12.97 -23.90 8.60
CA ILE A 135 -13.40 -24.11 10.01
C ILE A 135 -14.69 -23.36 10.28
N SER A 136 -15.42 -23.72 11.33
CA SER A 136 -16.58 -22.95 11.76
C SER A 136 -16.15 -21.64 12.43
N ASP A 137 -16.97 -20.59 12.29
CA ASP A 137 -16.75 -19.29 12.92
C ASP A 137 -16.53 -19.40 14.43
N ALA A 138 -17.39 -20.18 15.11
CA ALA A 138 -17.27 -20.43 16.55
C ALA A 138 -15.93 -21.04 16.97
N ARG A 139 -15.33 -21.90 16.10
CA ARG A 139 -14.01 -22.47 16.35
C ARG A 139 -12.92 -21.40 16.16
N GLY A 140 -13.01 -20.58 15.12
CA GLY A 140 -12.12 -19.46 14.89
C GLY A 140 -12.14 -18.47 16.05
N GLU A 141 -13.32 -18.02 16.44
CA GLU A 141 -13.52 -17.12 17.58
C GLU A 141 -12.95 -17.68 18.89
N SER A 142 -13.22 -18.96 19.19
CA SER A 142 -12.69 -19.62 20.39
C SER A 142 -11.16 -19.63 20.43
N MET A 143 -10.48 -19.83 19.28
CA MET A 143 -9.02 -19.80 19.20
C MET A 143 -8.48 -18.39 19.44
N VAL A 144 -9.09 -17.37 18.84
CA VAL A 144 -8.72 -15.97 19.03
C VAL A 144 -8.93 -15.56 20.48
N MET A 145 -10.10 -15.81 21.05
CA MET A 145 -10.41 -15.50 22.45
C MET A 145 -9.45 -16.14 23.44
N LYS A 146 -9.03 -17.37 23.19
CA LYS A 146 -8.07 -18.08 24.03
C LYS A 146 -6.70 -17.40 24.11
N HIS A 147 -6.23 -16.81 23.03
CA HIS A 147 -4.85 -16.31 22.93
C HIS A 147 -4.74 -14.79 22.98
N PHE A 148 -5.74 -14.06 22.48
CA PHE A 148 -5.80 -12.59 22.54
C PHE A 148 -6.54 -12.09 23.80
N GLY A 149 -7.17 -12.98 24.55
CA GLY A 149 -7.65 -12.79 25.93
C GLY A 149 -8.83 -11.85 26.07
N GLY A 150 -9.75 -12.09 26.90
CA GLY A 150 -10.75 -11.38 27.68
C GLY A 150 -11.20 -9.94 27.34
N GLY A 151 -10.88 -9.39 26.21
CA GLY A 151 -11.52 -8.19 25.68
C GLY A 151 -12.89 -8.56 25.14
N SER A 152 -13.92 -7.76 25.37
CA SER A 152 -15.19 -7.90 24.68
C SER A 152 -14.90 -7.94 23.19
N ILE A 153 -15.40 -8.99 22.49
CA ILE A 153 -15.49 -8.93 21.03
C ILE A 153 -16.46 -7.78 20.78
N VAL A 154 -15.93 -6.62 20.43
CA VAL A 154 -16.77 -5.53 19.96
C VAL A 154 -17.26 -5.98 18.60
N SER A 155 -18.56 -6.21 18.50
CA SER A 155 -19.19 -6.45 17.20
C SER A 155 -18.75 -5.34 16.24
N ALA A 156 -18.35 -5.70 15.03
CA ALA A 156 -17.82 -4.79 14.00
C ALA A 156 -18.72 -3.58 13.65
N THR A 157 -19.84 -3.43 14.33
CA THR A 157 -20.83 -2.37 14.14
C THR A 157 -20.51 -1.06 14.87
N GLU A 158 -19.50 -0.99 15.76
CA GLU A 158 -19.27 0.19 16.62
C GLU A 158 -17.87 0.80 16.56
N HIS A 159 -16.93 0.22 15.82
CA HIS A 159 -15.65 0.87 15.56
C HIS A 159 -15.67 1.63 14.22
N VAL A 160 -16.22 2.82 14.24
CA VAL A 160 -15.65 3.89 13.42
C VAL A 160 -14.34 4.21 14.13
N ALA A 161 -13.20 3.87 13.54
CA ALA A 161 -11.93 4.39 13.99
C ALA A 161 -12.12 5.89 14.16
N GLU A 162 -11.98 6.42 15.39
CA GLU A 162 -11.90 7.87 15.57
C GLU A 162 -10.70 8.28 14.71
N GLY A 163 -11.01 8.83 13.54
CA GLY A 163 -10.00 9.22 12.58
C GLY A 163 -9.02 10.12 13.30
N ASN A 164 -7.74 9.85 13.14
CA ASN A 164 -6.72 10.81 13.50
C ASN A 164 -7.16 12.18 12.93
N PRO A 165 -6.97 13.29 13.64
CA PRO A 165 -7.35 14.59 13.11
C PRO A 165 -6.75 14.73 11.73
N VAL A 166 -7.59 14.96 10.72
CA VAL A 166 -7.19 15.11 9.32
C VAL A 166 -6.10 16.16 9.26
N GLN A 167 -4.87 15.74 9.00
CA GLN A 167 -3.76 16.65 8.83
C GLN A 167 -3.79 17.14 7.38
N LEU A 168 -4.06 18.43 7.20
CA LEU A 168 -4.11 19.02 5.87
C LEU A 168 -2.75 18.90 5.19
N VAL A 169 -2.72 18.30 4.02
CA VAL A 169 -1.54 18.27 3.16
C VAL A 169 -1.31 19.68 2.60
N VAL A 170 -0.23 20.31 3.02
CA VAL A 170 0.19 21.60 2.46
C VAL A 170 1.03 21.31 1.21
N LEU A 171 0.48 21.66 0.05
CA LEU A 171 1.17 21.43 -1.22
C LEU A 171 2.40 22.34 -1.35
N PRO A 172 3.54 21.77 -1.80
CA PRO A 172 4.75 22.54 -2.01
C PRO A 172 4.62 23.47 -3.22
N GLU A 173 5.47 24.49 -3.27
CA GLU A 173 5.51 25.44 -4.41
C GLU A 173 6.19 24.86 -5.65
N TRP A 174 7.09 23.86 -5.50
CA TRP A 174 7.79 23.26 -6.63
C TRP A 174 6.83 22.43 -7.50
N LYS A 175 7.07 22.40 -8.81
CA LYS A 175 6.30 21.55 -9.75
C LYS A 175 7.17 20.47 -10.38
N GLU A 176 8.43 20.74 -10.59
CA GLU A 176 9.40 19.78 -11.12
C GLU A 176 10.71 19.87 -10.37
N LYS A 177 11.27 18.72 -10.03
CA LYS A 177 12.63 18.57 -9.48
C LYS A 177 13.39 17.55 -10.31
N ARG A 178 14.60 17.92 -10.72
CA ARG A 178 15.55 17.02 -11.37
C ARG A 178 16.77 16.85 -10.49
N ILE A 179 17.07 15.61 -10.13
CA ILE A 179 18.19 15.27 -9.26
C ILE A 179 19.17 14.43 -10.07
N LEU A 180 20.41 14.92 -10.19
CA LEU A 180 21.46 14.18 -10.86
C LEU A 180 21.89 12.99 -10.00
N ARG A 181 21.73 11.78 -10.54
CA ARG A 181 22.14 10.51 -9.93
C ARG A 181 23.04 9.73 -10.89
N LYS A 182 24.02 9.01 -10.34
CA LYS A 182 24.86 8.10 -11.13
C LYS A 182 24.10 6.80 -11.41
N THR A 183 23.14 6.86 -12.33
CA THR A 183 22.29 5.75 -12.73
C THR A 183 22.46 5.45 -14.21
N TYR A 184 22.24 4.21 -14.63
CA TYR A 184 22.22 3.87 -16.07
C TYR A 184 20.94 4.40 -16.72
N GLN A 185 19.82 4.28 -16.04
CA GLN A 185 18.51 4.73 -16.49
C GLN A 185 18.12 6.01 -15.74
N ALA A 186 17.25 6.79 -16.35
CA ALA A 186 16.50 7.80 -15.66
C ALA A 186 15.21 7.22 -15.09
N HIS A 187 14.83 7.70 -13.93
CA HIS A 187 13.59 7.35 -13.26
C HIS A 187 12.75 8.60 -13.10
N CYS A 188 11.46 8.48 -13.33
CA CYS A 188 10.54 9.62 -13.22
C CYS A 188 9.28 9.20 -12.45
N VAL A 189 8.90 10.01 -11.48
CA VAL A 189 7.60 9.94 -10.81
C VAL A 189 6.85 11.23 -11.09
N VAL A 190 5.62 11.09 -11.58
CA VAL A 190 4.66 12.19 -11.75
C VAL A 190 3.46 11.88 -10.87
N GLY A 191 3.12 12.75 -9.93
CA GLY A 191 2.05 12.44 -9.00
C GLY A 191 1.33 13.66 -8.45
N VAL A 192 0.23 13.40 -7.75
CA VAL A 192 -0.64 14.40 -7.15
C VAL A 192 -1.35 13.79 -5.93
N PRO A 193 -1.59 14.56 -4.84
CA PRO A 193 -2.49 14.12 -3.78
C PRO A 193 -3.87 13.80 -4.35
N ALA A 194 -4.46 12.75 -3.83
CA ALA A 194 -5.70 12.19 -4.35
C ALA A 194 -6.72 11.96 -3.23
N PHE A 195 -7.78 11.24 -3.52
CA PHE A 195 -8.85 10.95 -2.58
C PHE A 195 -8.38 10.03 -1.45
N ASP A 196 -8.88 10.26 -0.26
CA ASP A 196 -8.62 9.42 0.90
C ASP A 196 -9.37 8.07 0.82
N LEU A 197 -9.12 7.25 1.83
CA LEU A 197 -9.66 5.90 1.93
C LEU A 197 -11.20 5.85 2.05
N TYR A 198 -11.82 6.92 2.55
CA TYR A 198 -13.26 7.00 2.82
C TYR A 198 -14.03 7.70 1.69
N ASP A 199 -13.34 8.35 0.76
CA ASP A 199 -13.97 9.05 -0.36
C ASP A 199 -14.65 8.07 -1.32
N ALA A 200 -15.88 8.38 -1.71
CA ALA A 200 -16.65 7.55 -2.64
C ALA A 200 -15.96 7.41 -4.02
N ARG A 201 -15.20 8.43 -4.43
CA ARG A 201 -14.47 8.49 -5.71
C ARG A 201 -13.24 7.59 -5.75
N ARG A 202 -12.86 6.94 -4.64
CA ARG A 202 -11.70 6.04 -4.61
C ARG A 202 -11.80 4.85 -5.58
N LEU A 203 -12.99 4.27 -5.76
CA LEU A 203 -13.18 3.16 -6.71
C LEU A 203 -13.14 3.62 -8.17
N PRO A 204 -13.82 4.70 -8.56
CA PRO A 204 -13.62 5.31 -9.88
C PRO A 204 -12.17 5.68 -10.17
N LEU A 205 -11.45 6.26 -9.22
CA LEU A 205 -10.02 6.57 -9.39
C LEU A 205 -9.16 5.30 -9.52
N ALA A 206 -9.46 4.25 -8.78
CA ALA A 206 -8.78 2.95 -8.94
C ALA A 206 -9.01 2.36 -10.34
N LEU A 207 -10.23 2.47 -10.90
CA LEU A 207 -10.50 2.06 -12.27
C LEU A 207 -9.73 2.93 -13.28
N LEU A 208 -9.69 4.25 -13.09
CA LEU A 208 -8.93 5.16 -13.94
C LEU A 208 -7.44 4.87 -13.90
N THR A 209 -6.89 4.61 -12.72
CA THR A 209 -5.48 4.19 -12.52
C THR A 209 -5.18 2.89 -13.26
N ASN A 210 -6.07 1.91 -13.17
CA ASN A 210 -5.93 0.63 -13.89
C ASN A 210 -5.94 0.82 -15.41
N ILE A 211 -6.77 1.72 -15.92
CA ILE A 211 -6.82 2.08 -17.35
C ILE A 211 -5.52 2.75 -17.79
N LEU A 212 -4.96 3.64 -16.97
CA LEU A 212 -3.76 4.40 -17.33
C LEU A 212 -2.50 3.55 -17.31
N GLY A 213 -2.20 2.90 -16.21
CA GLY A 213 -0.94 2.18 -16.01
C GLY A 213 -1.06 1.01 -15.04
N GLY A 214 -2.23 0.33 -14.98
CA GLY A 214 -2.39 -0.88 -14.20
C GLY A 214 -1.49 -2.03 -14.69
N PRO A 215 -1.48 -3.17 -13.99
CA PRO A 215 -0.49 -4.25 -14.19
C PRO A 215 -0.58 -4.95 -15.56
N ALA A 216 -1.62 -4.68 -16.32
CA ALA A 216 -1.80 -5.28 -17.63
C ALA A 216 -1.04 -4.53 -18.73
N LEU A 217 -0.40 -5.26 -19.64
CA LEU A 217 0.36 -4.69 -20.76
C LEU A 217 -0.48 -3.84 -21.72
N ASN A 218 -1.79 -4.00 -21.71
CA ASN A 218 -2.73 -3.22 -22.51
C ASN A 218 -3.17 -1.90 -21.85
N SER A 219 -2.60 -1.53 -20.72
CA SER A 219 -2.85 -0.21 -20.12
C SER A 219 -2.34 0.89 -21.05
N LYS A 220 -2.98 2.07 -21.03
CA LYS A 220 -2.73 3.14 -22.01
C LYS A 220 -1.27 3.58 -22.05
N LEU A 221 -0.66 3.79 -20.90
CA LEU A 221 0.74 4.26 -20.84
C LEU A 221 1.72 3.17 -21.26
N ASN A 222 1.48 1.90 -20.91
CA ASN A 222 2.28 0.78 -21.42
C ASN A 222 2.22 0.70 -22.94
N LEU A 223 1.02 0.77 -23.53
CA LEU A 223 0.86 0.74 -24.98
C LEU A 223 1.60 1.87 -25.70
N VAL A 224 1.60 3.07 -25.13
CA VAL A 224 2.18 4.22 -25.81
C VAL A 224 3.68 4.35 -25.53
N LEU A 225 4.10 4.36 -24.27
CA LEU A 225 5.50 4.57 -23.90
C LEU A 225 6.39 3.35 -24.19
N ARG A 226 5.87 2.14 -23.96
CA ARG A 226 6.63 0.91 -24.11
C ARG A 226 6.45 0.27 -25.48
N GLU A 227 5.22 -0.07 -25.87
CA GLU A 227 4.98 -0.86 -27.07
C GLU A 227 5.12 -0.02 -28.36
N LYS A 228 4.51 1.17 -28.40
CA LYS A 228 4.49 2.00 -29.59
C LYS A 228 5.80 2.77 -29.83
N HIS A 229 6.35 3.37 -28.77
CA HIS A 229 7.52 4.22 -28.87
C HIS A 229 8.82 3.56 -28.40
N ALA A 230 8.74 2.41 -27.72
CA ALA A 230 9.89 1.68 -27.16
C ALA A 230 10.83 2.58 -26.33
N MET A 231 10.27 3.54 -25.59
CA MET A 231 11.03 4.54 -24.82
C MET A 231 11.12 4.20 -23.34
N ALA A 232 10.17 3.46 -22.79
CA ALA A 232 10.14 3.09 -21.38
C ALA A 232 10.29 1.58 -21.19
N TYR A 233 11.03 1.19 -20.15
CA TYR A 233 11.22 -0.21 -19.77
C TYR A 233 10.13 -0.68 -18.81
N THR A 234 9.77 0.18 -17.88
CA THR A 234 8.71 -0.01 -16.89
C THR A 234 7.82 1.21 -16.89
N VAL A 235 6.52 1.01 -16.85
CA VAL A 235 5.53 2.08 -16.74
C VAL A 235 4.42 1.57 -15.83
N ASP A 236 4.19 2.26 -14.71
CA ASP A 236 3.18 1.90 -13.74
C ASP A 236 2.40 3.14 -13.32
N ALA A 237 1.10 3.00 -13.10
CA ALA A 237 0.30 3.99 -12.39
C ALA A 237 -0.26 3.35 -11.12
N THR A 238 -0.14 4.07 -10.02
CA THR A 238 -0.57 3.60 -8.70
C THR A 238 -1.43 4.66 -8.02
N TYR A 239 -2.48 4.21 -7.37
CA TYR A 239 -3.27 5.01 -6.46
C TYR A 239 -3.27 4.36 -5.08
N THR A 240 -2.77 5.07 -4.09
CA THR A 240 -2.72 4.63 -2.70
C THR A 240 -3.61 5.56 -1.86
N PRO A 241 -4.79 5.10 -1.43
CA PRO A 241 -5.60 5.84 -0.47
C PRO A 241 -5.03 5.65 0.94
N TYR A 242 -4.91 6.75 1.67
CA TYR A 242 -4.57 6.82 3.09
C TYR A 242 -5.79 7.26 3.90
N THR A 243 -5.71 7.24 5.22
CA THR A 243 -6.84 7.56 6.09
C THR A 243 -7.28 9.02 6.03
N ASP A 244 -6.39 9.95 5.68
CA ASP A 244 -6.63 11.39 5.65
C ASP A 244 -6.36 12.06 4.29
N THR A 245 -5.76 11.33 3.36
CA THR A 245 -5.47 11.78 1.99
C THR A 245 -5.31 10.58 1.07
N GLY A 246 -4.86 10.78 -0.14
CA GLY A 246 -4.43 9.74 -1.07
C GLY A 246 -3.27 10.24 -1.91
N LEU A 247 -2.65 9.32 -2.63
CA LEU A 247 -1.58 9.62 -3.56
C LEU A 247 -1.82 8.88 -4.89
N PHE A 248 -1.90 9.63 -5.98
CA PHE A 248 -1.85 9.08 -7.33
C PHE A 248 -0.48 9.34 -7.92
N THR A 249 0.17 8.32 -8.44
CA THR A 249 1.48 8.42 -9.09
C THR A 249 1.51 7.68 -10.41
N ILE A 250 2.33 8.18 -11.33
CA ILE A 250 2.77 7.51 -12.55
C ILE A 250 4.29 7.44 -12.47
N TYR A 251 4.83 6.25 -12.57
CA TYR A 251 6.26 5.99 -12.63
C TYR A 251 6.65 5.46 -14.00
N PHE A 252 7.80 5.88 -14.50
CA PHE A 252 8.44 5.23 -15.64
C PHE A 252 9.97 5.28 -15.54
N GLY A 253 10.59 4.18 -16.01
CA GLY A 253 12.04 4.09 -16.20
C GLY A 253 12.38 4.19 -17.69
N THR A 254 13.35 5.04 -18.05
CA THR A 254 13.70 5.32 -19.44
C THR A 254 15.20 5.64 -19.59
N ASP A 255 15.70 5.76 -20.82
CA ASP A 255 17.01 6.35 -21.07
C ASP A 255 17.01 7.85 -20.76
N LYS A 256 18.15 8.36 -20.25
CA LYS A 256 18.29 9.78 -19.88
C LYS A 256 17.94 10.73 -21.02
N SER A 257 18.24 10.38 -22.26
CA SER A 257 17.93 11.19 -23.46
C SER A 257 16.45 11.20 -23.85
N ASN A 258 15.63 10.32 -23.27
CA ASN A 258 14.23 10.15 -23.62
C ASN A 258 13.25 10.76 -22.60
N ILE A 259 13.73 11.27 -21.46
CA ILE A 259 12.90 11.77 -20.35
C ILE A 259 11.85 12.77 -20.85
N ASP A 260 12.30 13.84 -21.53
CA ASP A 260 11.42 14.93 -21.97
C ASP A 260 10.38 14.44 -22.99
N LYS A 261 10.80 13.54 -23.89
CA LYS A 261 9.87 12.90 -24.84
C LYS A 261 8.83 12.02 -24.15
N CYS A 262 9.24 11.27 -23.11
CA CYS A 262 8.31 10.47 -22.31
C CYS A 262 7.30 11.36 -21.58
N LEU A 263 7.76 12.48 -21.01
CA LEU A 263 6.89 13.46 -20.36
C LEU A 263 5.90 14.08 -21.38
N ASP A 264 6.36 14.47 -22.57
CA ASP A 264 5.51 15.00 -23.63
C ASP A 264 4.43 13.99 -24.08
N ILE A 265 4.77 12.71 -24.15
CA ILE A 265 3.83 11.64 -24.49
C ILE A 265 2.83 11.44 -23.34
N LEU A 266 3.32 11.39 -22.10
CA LEU A 266 2.48 11.31 -20.92
C LEU A 266 1.47 12.46 -20.88
N ASP A 267 1.91 13.69 -21.10
CA ASP A 267 1.04 14.88 -21.08
C ASP A 267 -0.06 14.80 -22.12
N LYS A 268 0.26 14.28 -23.33
CA LYS A 268 -0.73 14.05 -24.40
C LYS A 268 -1.77 12.99 -24.00
N GLU A 269 -1.34 11.89 -23.37
CA GLU A 269 -2.27 10.85 -22.92
C GLU A 269 -3.14 11.33 -21.75
N LEU A 270 -2.59 12.07 -20.81
CA LEU A 270 -3.36 12.67 -19.71
C LEU A 270 -4.37 13.71 -20.25
N LEU A 271 -3.96 14.55 -21.22
CA LEU A 271 -4.86 15.47 -21.88
C LEU A 271 -5.97 14.72 -22.62
N ALA A 272 -5.66 13.65 -23.32
CA ALA A 272 -6.66 12.87 -24.08
C ALA A 272 -7.73 12.26 -23.16
N ILE A 273 -7.33 11.73 -21.98
CA ILE A 273 -8.28 11.07 -21.06
C ILE A 273 -9.13 12.08 -20.28
N ARG A 274 -8.63 13.30 -20.03
CA ARG A 274 -9.36 14.37 -19.35
C ARG A 274 -10.19 15.27 -20.29
N SER A 275 -10.12 15.06 -21.60
CA SER A 275 -10.77 15.93 -22.59
C SER A 275 -12.08 15.38 -23.12
N LYS A 276 -12.32 14.09 -22.97
CA LYS A 276 -13.55 13.46 -23.48
C LYS A 276 -13.87 12.19 -22.74
N GLU A 277 -15.13 11.86 -22.69
CA GLU A 277 -15.63 10.61 -22.12
C GLU A 277 -15.07 9.38 -22.83
N LEU A 278 -14.86 8.32 -22.05
CA LEU A 278 -14.53 7.01 -22.57
C LEU A 278 -15.72 6.41 -23.32
N SER A 279 -15.48 5.76 -24.46
CA SER A 279 -16.57 5.08 -25.16
C SER A 279 -17.20 3.99 -24.29
N PRO A 280 -18.52 3.74 -24.42
CA PRO A 280 -19.20 2.71 -23.62
C PRO A 280 -18.56 1.31 -23.76
N SER A 281 -18.08 0.96 -24.96
CA SER A 281 -17.41 -0.33 -25.20
C SER A 281 -16.07 -0.43 -24.47
N PHE A 282 -15.28 0.66 -24.47
CA PHE A 282 -14.00 0.70 -23.78
C PHE A 282 -14.20 0.64 -22.26
N LEU A 283 -15.13 1.45 -21.70
CA LEU A 283 -15.45 1.44 -20.28
C LEU A 283 -15.92 0.05 -19.81
N LYS A 284 -16.78 -0.60 -20.59
CA LYS A 284 -17.25 -1.97 -20.31
C LYS A 284 -16.07 -2.96 -20.23
N SER A 285 -15.13 -2.85 -21.17
CA SER A 285 -13.94 -3.71 -21.19
C SER A 285 -13.01 -3.43 -20.00
N ALA A 286 -12.78 -2.16 -19.66
CA ALA A 286 -11.96 -1.76 -18.52
C ALA A 286 -12.53 -2.25 -17.18
N LYS A 287 -13.84 -2.11 -16.98
CA LYS A 287 -14.54 -2.67 -15.80
C LYS A 287 -14.40 -4.18 -15.74
N LYS A 288 -14.61 -4.89 -16.86
CA LYS A 288 -14.45 -6.35 -16.91
C LYS A 288 -13.04 -6.77 -16.56
N GLN A 289 -12.03 -6.04 -17.02
CA GLN A 289 -10.63 -6.30 -16.71
C GLN A 289 -10.35 -6.14 -15.21
N LEU A 290 -10.74 -5.01 -14.61
CA LEU A 290 -10.56 -4.76 -13.18
C LEU A 290 -11.28 -5.82 -12.32
N LEU A 291 -12.52 -6.15 -12.66
CA LEU A 291 -13.29 -7.18 -11.96
C LEU A 291 -12.67 -8.57 -12.08
N GLY A 292 -12.07 -8.89 -13.24
CA GLY A 292 -11.32 -10.14 -13.43
C GLY A 292 -10.06 -10.19 -12.57
N GLN A 293 -9.30 -9.10 -12.50
CA GLN A 293 -8.11 -8.98 -11.66
C GLN A 293 -8.47 -9.12 -10.16
N LEU A 294 -9.53 -8.46 -9.72
CA LEU A 294 -10.03 -8.59 -8.35
C LEU A 294 -10.46 -10.03 -8.03
N ALA A 295 -11.17 -10.68 -8.94
CA ALA A 295 -11.61 -12.07 -8.73
C ALA A 295 -10.41 -13.03 -8.59
N ILE A 296 -9.39 -12.89 -9.45
CA ILE A 296 -8.17 -13.70 -9.38
C ILE A 296 -7.40 -13.42 -8.09
N ALA A 297 -7.29 -12.16 -7.68
CA ALA A 297 -6.61 -11.79 -6.44
C ALA A 297 -7.32 -12.37 -5.19
N THR A 298 -8.64 -12.44 -5.20
CA THR A 298 -9.42 -13.00 -4.07
C THR A 298 -9.49 -14.53 -4.06
N ASP A 299 -9.01 -15.22 -5.11
CA ASP A 299 -8.92 -16.68 -5.11
C ASP A 299 -7.78 -17.21 -4.23
N ASN A 300 -6.84 -16.35 -3.87
CA ASN A 300 -5.77 -16.68 -2.92
C ASN A 300 -6.22 -16.39 -1.49
N ALA A 301 -6.21 -17.43 -0.63
CA ALA A 301 -6.66 -17.35 0.75
C ALA A 301 -5.88 -16.33 1.60
N GLU A 302 -4.57 -16.20 1.38
CA GLU A 302 -3.74 -15.22 2.08
C GLU A 302 -4.14 -13.79 1.69
N SER A 303 -4.24 -13.51 0.39
CA SER A 303 -4.68 -12.20 -0.12
C SER A 303 -6.08 -11.84 0.37
N GLN A 304 -6.99 -12.82 0.43
CA GLN A 304 -8.32 -12.64 0.98
C GLN A 304 -8.26 -12.30 2.47
N CYS A 305 -7.48 -13.04 3.25
CA CYS A 305 -7.31 -12.84 4.69
C CYS A 305 -6.77 -11.43 5.00
N LEU A 306 -5.71 -11.01 4.31
CA LEU A 306 -5.10 -9.69 4.45
C LEU A 306 -6.07 -8.57 4.08
N SER A 307 -6.80 -8.73 2.96
CA SER A 307 -7.81 -7.76 2.51
C SER A 307 -8.95 -7.61 3.51
N MET A 308 -9.45 -8.72 4.07
CA MET A 308 -10.51 -8.71 5.08
C MET A 308 -10.04 -8.05 6.38
N GLY A 309 -8.83 -8.37 6.86
CA GLY A 309 -8.24 -7.76 8.05
C GLY A 309 -8.08 -6.25 7.89
N LYS A 310 -7.57 -5.80 6.75
CA LYS A 310 -7.44 -4.38 6.41
C LYS A 310 -8.79 -3.69 6.30
N SER A 311 -9.76 -4.31 5.64
CA SER A 311 -11.11 -3.78 5.52
C SER A 311 -11.77 -3.58 6.89
N LEU A 312 -11.62 -4.56 7.78
CA LEU A 312 -12.15 -4.48 9.14
C LEU A 312 -11.43 -3.37 9.95
N LEU A 313 -10.10 -3.25 9.80
CA LEU A 313 -9.30 -2.25 10.52
C LEU A 313 -9.75 -0.81 10.17
N PHE A 314 -9.91 -0.52 8.88
CA PHE A 314 -10.17 0.84 8.42
C PHE A 314 -11.66 1.20 8.29
N TYR A 315 -12.52 0.22 7.95
CA TYR A 315 -13.95 0.49 7.71
C TYR A 315 -14.86 -0.08 8.81
N GLY A 316 -14.31 -0.80 9.79
CA GLY A 316 -15.10 -1.49 10.81
C GLY A 316 -15.97 -2.63 10.27
N LYS A 317 -15.86 -2.96 8.98
CA LYS A 317 -16.62 -4.01 8.31
C LYS A 317 -15.90 -4.57 7.09
N VAL A 318 -16.24 -5.78 6.71
CA VAL A 318 -15.81 -6.39 5.46
C VAL A 318 -16.94 -6.25 4.44
N GLU A 319 -16.68 -5.55 3.33
CA GLU A 319 -17.64 -5.47 2.24
C GLU A 319 -17.58 -6.77 1.41
N PRO A 320 -18.75 -7.42 1.17
CA PRO A 320 -18.82 -8.54 0.23
C PRO A 320 -18.30 -8.15 -1.16
N ILE A 321 -17.59 -9.05 -1.81
CA ILE A 321 -17.02 -8.80 -3.15
C ILE A 321 -18.11 -8.47 -4.17
N GLU A 322 -19.33 -9.00 -3.98
CA GLU A 322 -20.49 -8.72 -4.83
C GLU A 322 -20.87 -7.24 -4.77
N LEU A 323 -20.81 -6.61 -3.60
CA LEU A 323 -21.09 -5.19 -3.42
C LEU A 323 -20.00 -4.32 -4.09
N VAL A 324 -18.73 -4.73 -3.99
CA VAL A 324 -17.63 -4.05 -4.69
C VAL A 324 -17.82 -4.15 -6.20
N ARG A 325 -18.21 -5.33 -6.71
CA ARG A 325 -18.54 -5.54 -8.14
C ARG A 325 -19.69 -4.65 -8.60
N GLU A 326 -20.75 -4.55 -7.78
CA GLU A 326 -21.89 -3.68 -8.08
C GLU A 326 -21.47 -2.21 -8.15
N LYS A 327 -20.67 -1.73 -7.18
CA LYS A 327 -20.13 -0.36 -7.16
C LYS A 327 -19.31 -0.07 -8.43
N ILE A 328 -18.36 -0.95 -8.78
CA ILE A 328 -17.57 -0.82 -10.01
C ILE A 328 -18.48 -0.85 -11.25
N GLY A 329 -19.50 -1.69 -11.25
CA GLY A 329 -20.49 -1.77 -12.34
C GLY A 329 -21.21 -0.45 -12.58
N LYS A 330 -21.47 0.35 -11.55
CA LYS A 330 -22.20 1.63 -11.61
C LYS A 330 -21.33 2.82 -12.07
N ILE A 331 -20.02 2.74 -12.01
CA ILE A 331 -19.13 3.82 -12.46
C ILE A 331 -19.46 4.16 -13.91
N ASP A 332 -19.65 5.43 -14.23
CA ASP A 332 -19.90 5.86 -15.59
C ASP A 332 -18.76 6.70 -16.19
N SER A 333 -18.87 7.05 -17.46
CA SER A 333 -17.81 7.77 -18.18
C SER A 333 -17.74 9.24 -17.77
N VAL A 334 -18.85 9.82 -17.33
CA VAL A 334 -18.91 11.22 -16.85
C VAL A 334 -18.15 11.36 -15.56
N GLU A 335 -18.40 10.46 -14.59
CA GLU A 335 -17.69 10.43 -13.30
C GLU A 335 -16.18 10.26 -13.51
N LEU A 336 -15.75 9.36 -14.40
CA LEU A 336 -14.34 9.19 -14.73
C LEU A 336 -13.73 10.42 -15.39
N LEU A 337 -14.46 11.11 -16.26
CA LEU A 337 -14.01 12.35 -16.88
C LEU A 337 -13.86 13.48 -15.86
N GLU A 338 -14.80 13.62 -14.92
CA GLU A 338 -14.73 14.61 -13.85
C GLU A 338 -13.50 14.38 -12.96
N ILE A 339 -13.24 13.12 -12.55
CA ILE A 339 -12.06 12.76 -11.77
C ILE A 339 -10.79 13.02 -12.56
N ALA A 340 -10.73 12.59 -13.83
CA ALA A 340 -9.58 12.82 -14.69
C ALA A 340 -9.29 14.33 -14.86
N SER A 341 -10.34 15.13 -15.12
CA SER A 341 -10.21 16.59 -15.28
C SER A 341 -9.75 17.29 -14.00
N GLY A 342 -10.16 16.79 -12.84
CA GLY A 342 -9.78 17.33 -11.53
C GLY A 342 -8.35 17.01 -11.13
N LEU A 343 -7.91 15.76 -11.30
CA LEU A 343 -6.64 15.25 -10.77
C LEU A 343 -5.51 15.20 -11.81
N LEU A 344 -5.81 14.86 -13.07
CA LEU A 344 -4.77 14.61 -14.08
C LEU A 344 -4.35 15.87 -14.84
N ASP A 345 -4.58 17.03 -14.26
CA ASP A 345 -4.10 18.31 -14.78
C ASP A 345 -2.61 18.45 -14.48
N ARG A 346 -1.79 18.51 -15.54
CA ARG A 346 -0.34 18.61 -15.41
C ARG A 346 0.13 19.80 -14.57
N ASP A 347 -0.60 20.90 -14.60
CA ASP A 347 -0.29 22.10 -13.80
C ASP A 347 -0.50 21.87 -12.29
N LYS A 348 -1.29 20.85 -11.93
CA LYS A 348 -1.50 20.44 -10.53
C LYS A 348 -0.57 19.32 -10.08
N MET A 349 0.03 18.59 -11.00
CA MET A 349 0.90 17.46 -10.71
C MET A 349 2.34 17.90 -10.42
N PHE A 350 3.04 17.05 -9.69
CA PHE A 350 4.43 17.21 -9.31
C PHE A 350 5.26 16.18 -10.05
N THR A 351 6.49 16.55 -10.44
CA THR A 351 7.39 15.67 -11.20
C THR A 351 8.74 15.59 -10.49
N LEU A 352 9.18 14.38 -10.17
CA LEU A 352 10.53 14.12 -9.70
C LEU A 352 11.26 13.25 -10.71
N VAL A 353 12.45 13.69 -11.12
CA VAL A 353 13.29 12.97 -12.08
C VAL A 353 14.66 12.71 -11.48
N TYR A 354 15.09 11.46 -11.56
CA TYR A 354 16.48 11.07 -11.39
C TYR A 354 17.12 10.86 -12.77
N SER A 355 18.19 11.59 -13.06
CA SER A 355 18.86 11.55 -14.35
C SER A 355 20.40 11.46 -14.23
#